data_7b71411d135a63ac7f24753483d06745
#
_entry.id   7b71411d135a63ac7f24753483d06745
#
_cell.length_a   1.000
_cell.length_b   1.000
_cell.length_c   1.000
_cell.angle_alpha   90.00
_cell.angle_beta   90.00
_cell.angle_gamma   90.00
#
_symmetry.space_group_name_H-M   'P 1'
#
loop_
_entity.id
_entity.type
_entity.pdbx_description
1 polymer ?
#
loop_
_entity_poly.entity_id
_entity_poly.type
_entity_poly.pdbx_seq_one_letter_code
_entity_poly.pdbx_strand_id
1 'polypeptide(L)'
;MNDIAVAVRGLKKVFPVPFHRQSIVAVRDLDLDVGAGEVYGLLGPNGSGKSTTLKIILGLVSPTRGKTEIFGRNSNLVESREKVGFLPENPYFYKYLTGEETLRFFGKLCGLRGSPLQKRIAELLDLVGLTNAQHRRLGTYSKGMLQRIGLAQALINDPRLVVLDEPTAGVDPAGSHEIRNLIVDLKRRGITVLLSSHLLAQAQEICDRVGILANGVLVREGRLEQLIAIENQTELVLENASPELVRKIETLAQASNAKLIAQRKSTTTLERLFLDATRNDKR
;
A
#
# COMPACT_ATOMS: atom_id res chain seq x y z
N MET A 1 21.21 12.63 1.50
CA MET A 1 19.97 12.98 2.21
C MET A 1 18.85 12.33 1.42
N ASN A 2 18.07 11.43 2.02
CA ASN A 2 16.89 10.91 1.31
C ASN A 2 15.90 12.07 1.15
N ASP A 3 15.53 12.39 -0.08
CA ASP A 3 14.51 13.39 -0.35
C ASP A 3 13.18 12.94 0.29
N ILE A 4 12.53 13.84 1.04
CA ILE A 4 11.23 13.57 1.64
C ILE A 4 10.14 13.77 0.58
N ALA A 5 9.37 12.72 0.31
CA ALA A 5 8.25 12.76 -0.61
C ALA A 5 6.98 13.33 0.05
N VAL A 6 6.71 12.95 1.30
CA VAL A 6 5.58 13.47 2.09
C VAL A 6 6.08 13.86 3.48
N ALA A 7 5.76 15.07 3.92
CA ALA A 7 6.00 15.54 5.27
C ALA A 7 4.67 15.96 5.93
N VAL A 8 4.43 15.50 7.15
CA VAL A 8 3.29 15.84 7.98
C VAL A 8 3.80 16.40 9.30
N ARG A 9 3.30 17.55 9.74
CA ARG A 9 3.76 18.24 10.95
C ARG A 9 2.60 18.72 11.80
N GLY A 10 2.53 18.22 13.05
CA GLY A 10 1.56 18.61 14.06
C GLY A 10 0.11 18.47 13.59
N LEU A 11 -0.18 17.44 12.76
CA LEU A 11 -1.45 17.31 12.08
C LEU A 11 -2.56 16.95 13.05
N LYS A 12 -3.60 17.80 13.11
CA LYS A 12 -4.83 17.56 13.87
C LYS A 12 -6.05 17.69 12.97
N LYS A 13 -6.99 16.77 13.10
CA LYS A 13 -8.29 16.85 12.44
C LYS A 13 -9.42 16.53 13.40
N VAL A 14 -10.32 17.48 13.51
CA VAL A 14 -11.56 17.37 14.29
C VAL A 14 -12.73 17.57 13.34
N PHE A 15 -13.70 16.68 13.39
CA PHE A 15 -14.97 16.81 12.67
C PHE A 15 -16.07 17.18 13.66
N PRO A 16 -16.82 18.27 13.45
CA PRO A 16 -18.01 18.57 14.22
C PRO A 16 -19.10 17.53 13.93
N VAL A 17 -19.81 17.09 14.94
CA VAL A 17 -20.98 16.23 14.76
C VAL A 17 -22.20 17.15 14.58
N PRO A 18 -22.89 17.10 13.41
CA PRO A 18 -24.08 17.91 13.17
C PRO A 18 -25.12 17.70 14.29
N PHE A 19 -25.76 18.78 14.73
CA PHE A 19 -26.79 18.79 15.76
C PHE A 19 -26.38 18.34 17.17
N HIS A 20 -25.08 18.05 17.40
CA HIS A 20 -24.55 17.71 18.72
C HIS A 20 -23.38 18.64 19.09
N ARG A 21 -23.23 18.94 20.39
CA ARG A 21 -22.03 19.67 20.89
C ARG A 21 -20.76 18.82 20.91
N GLN A 22 -20.83 17.60 20.41
CA GLN A 22 -19.73 16.66 20.36
C GLN A 22 -18.91 16.85 19.08
N SER A 23 -17.64 16.48 19.14
CA SER A 23 -16.76 16.45 17.99
C SER A 23 -15.98 15.14 17.97
N ILE A 24 -15.67 14.66 16.78
CA ILE A 24 -14.85 13.45 16.58
C ILE A 24 -13.43 13.90 16.23
N VAL A 25 -12.48 13.53 17.08
CA VAL A 25 -11.04 13.76 16.80
C VAL A 25 -10.53 12.58 15.98
N ALA A 26 -10.38 12.79 14.67
CA ALA A 26 -9.93 11.76 13.74
C ALA A 26 -8.39 11.62 13.71
N VAL A 27 -7.67 12.75 13.88
CA VAL A 27 -6.20 12.80 13.99
C VAL A 27 -5.86 13.77 15.11
N ARG A 28 -4.93 13.42 16.01
CA ARG A 28 -4.69 14.19 17.23
C ARG A 28 -3.47 15.11 17.16
N ASP A 29 -2.32 14.60 16.84
CA ASP A 29 -1.06 15.36 16.71
C ASP A 29 -0.07 14.43 15.99
N LEU A 30 -0.17 14.41 14.67
CA LEU A 30 0.56 13.44 13.86
C LEU A 30 1.74 14.13 13.17
N ASP A 31 2.93 13.60 13.43
CA ASP A 31 4.14 13.86 12.66
C ASP A 31 4.53 12.59 11.89
N LEU A 32 4.90 12.75 10.61
CA LEU A 32 5.19 11.64 9.72
C LEU A 32 6.06 12.11 8.55
N ASP A 33 7.05 11.30 8.18
CA ASP A 33 7.87 11.51 6.99
C ASP A 33 7.89 10.25 6.12
N VAL A 34 7.62 10.42 4.82
CA VAL A 34 7.77 9.38 3.81
C VAL A 34 8.94 9.75 2.91
N GLY A 35 9.92 8.85 2.80
CA GLY A 35 11.08 9.02 1.92
C GLY A 35 10.71 8.83 0.45
N ALA A 36 11.44 9.48 -0.44
CA ALA A 36 11.27 9.26 -1.88
C ALA A 36 11.72 7.84 -2.27
N GLY A 37 10.92 7.16 -3.10
CA GLY A 37 11.20 5.83 -3.62
C GLY A 37 10.95 4.68 -2.64
N GLU A 38 10.41 4.93 -1.43
CA GLU A 38 10.02 3.87 -0.50
C GLU A 38 8.53 3.50 -0.62
N VAL A 39 8.19 2.31 -0.14
CA VAL A 39 6.81 1.92 0.18
C VAL A 39 6.59 2.13 1.66
N TYR A 40 5.77 3.12 2.01
CA TYR A 40 5.40 3.43 3.38
C TYR A 40 3.96 2.97 3.67
N GLY A 41 3.78 2.17 4.72
CA GLY A 41 2.50 1.68 5.19
C GLY A 41 1.97 2.45 6.39
N LEU A 42 0.82 3.12 6.27
CA LEU A 42 0.09 3.68 7.40
C LEU A 42 -0.91 2.63 7.90
N LEU A 43 -0.55 1.92 8.96
CA LEU A 43 -1.26 0.75 9.45
C LEU A 43 -2.14 1.07 10.66
N GLY A 44 -3.21 0.30 10.86
CA GLY A 44 -4.06 0.44 12.05
C GLY A 44 -5.48 -0.04 11.83
N PRO A 45 -6.28 -0.16 12.88
CA PRO A 45 -7.68 -0.59 12.80
C PRO A 45 -8.54 0.40 12.03
N ASN A 46 -9.75 -0.02 11.66
CA ASN A 46 -10.73 0.87 11.06
C ASN A 46 -11.10 1.99 12.05
N GLY A 47 -11.25 3.21 11.54
CA GLY A 47 -11.52 4.39 12.36
C GLY A 47 -10.28 4.99 13.06
N SER A 48 -9.07 4.45 12.87
CA SER A 48 -7.85 5.01 13.50
C SER A 48 -7.38 6.35 12.93
N GLY A 49 -7.94 6.80 11.80
CA GLY A 49 -7.59 8.09 11.16
C GLY A 49 -6.77 7.95 9.88
N LYS A 50 -6.45 6.74 9.40
CA LYS A 50 -5.63 6.49 8.19
C LYS A 50 -6.14 7.24 6.96
N SER A 51 -7.36 6.92 6.50
CA SER A 51 -7.95 7.54 5.29
C SER A 51 -8.14 9.06 5.46
N THR A 52 -8.39 9.54 6.69
CA THR A 52 -8.45 10.99 6.98
C THR A 52 -7.08 11.61 6.76
N THR A 53 -6.01 10.99 7.25
CA THR A 53 -4.63 11.47 7.07
C THR A 53 -4.27 11.49 5.59
N LEU A 54 -4.55 10.41 4.83
CA LEU A 54 -4.29 10.37 3.38
C LEU A 54 -5.06 11.48 2.63
N LYS A 55 -6.33 11.70 2.96
CA LYS A 55 -7.14 12.75 2.34
C LYS A 55 -6.62 14.16 2.65
N ILE A 56 -6.05 14.39 3.83
CA ILE A 56 -5.42 15.68 4.17
C ILE A 56 -4.11 15.86 3.40
N ILE A 57 -3.25 14.83 3.31
CA ILE A 57 -2.04 14.83 2.50
C ILE A 57 -2.37 15.15 1.03
N LEU A 58 -3.47 14.62 0.52
CA LEU A 58 -3.96 14.89 -0.84
C LEU A 58 -4.67 16.26 -0.99
N GLY A 59 -4.77 17.07 0.08
CA GLY A 59 -5.49 18.35 0.05
C GLY A 59 -7.00 18.22 -0.24
N LEU A 60 -7.57 17.01 -0.08
CA LEU A 60 -9.01 16.74 -0.24
C LEU A 60 -9.82 17.13 1.01
N VAL A 61 -9.15 17.18 2.15
CA VAL A 61 -9.73 17.58 3.45
C VAL A 61 -8.77 18.56 4.12
N SER A 62 -9.24 19.72 4.53
CA SER A 62 -8.42 20.68 5.26
C SER A 62 -8.15 20.21 6.69
N PRO A 63 -6.93 20.32 7.21
CA PRO A 63 -6.61 20.04 8.60
C PRO A 63 -7.28 21.07 9.53
N THR A 64 -7.51 20.69 10.79
CA THR A 64 -7.88 21.66 11.84
C THR A 64 -6.66 22.44 12.33
N ARG A 65 -5.48 21.74 12.39
CA ARG A 65 -4.18 22.32 12.74
C ARG A 65 -3.08 21.50 12.06
N GLY A 66 -1.90 22.11 11.96
CA GLY A 66 -0.73 21.46 11.35
C GLY A 66 -0.66 21.69 9.84
N LYS A 67 0.33 21.10 9.21
CA LYS A 67 0.59 21.24 7.77
C LYS A 67 1.05 19.93 7.16
N THR A 68 0.80 19.79 5.86
CA THR A 68 1.29 18.67 5.06
C THR A 68 1.97 19.19 3.80
N GLU A 69 3.04 18.54 3.40
CA GLU A 69 3.84 18.90 2.23
C GLU A 69 4.06 17.65 1.35
N ILE A 70 4.06 17.85 0.02
CA ILE A 70 4.41 16.84 -0.97
C ILE A 70 5.60 17.37 -1.76
N PHE A 71 6.73 16.66 -1.73
CA PHE A 71 8.00 17.09 -2.32
C PHE A 71 8.36 18.53 -1.97
N GLY A 72 8.20 18.92 -0.69
CA GLY A 72 8.52 20.24 -0.16
C GLY A 72 7.50 21.35 -0.50
N ARG A 73 6.38 21.04 -1.17
CA ARG A 73 5.31 21.99 -1.48
C ARG A 73 4.11 21.73 -0.58
N ASN A 74 3.46 22.81 -0.11
CA ASN A 74 2.23 22.69 0.67
C ASN A 74 1.17 21.89 -0.10
N SER A 75 0.62 20.85 0.49
CA SER A 75 -0.33 19.94 -0.14
C SER A 75 -1.69 20.58 -0.51
N ASN A 76 -2.01 21.74 0.05
CA ASN A 76 -3.20 22.49 -0.33
C ASN A 76 -3.06 23.15 -1.73
N LEU A 77 -1.84 23.30 -2.24
CA LEU A 77 -1.60 23.83 -3.56
C LEU A 77 -1.87 22.78 -4.64
N VAL A 78 -2.51 23.16 -5.74
CA VAL A 78 -2.82 22.24 -6.85
C VAL A 78 -1.54 21.67 -7.47
N GLU A 79 -0.52 22.52 -7.61
CA GLU A 79 0.78 22.16 -8.20
C GLU A 79 1.54 21.08 -7.44
N SER A 80 1.28 20.95 -6.13
CA SER A 80 1.89 19.88 -5.32
C SER A 80 1.40 18.48 -5.71
N ARG A 81 0.23 18.41 -6.35
CA ARG A 81 -0.47 17.16 -6.69
C ARG A 81 -0.37 16.77 -8.17
N GLU A 82 0.28 17.58 -9.01
CA GLU A 82 0.43 17.29 -10.44
C GLU A 82 1.05 15.93 -10.73
N LYS A 83 1.98 15.49 -9.88
CA LYS A 83 2.67 14.19 -9.98
C LYS A 83 2.27 13.23 -8.86
N VAL A 84 1.01 13.27 -8.45
CA VAL A 84 0.43 12.38 -7.44
C VAL A 84 -0.68 11.56 -8.06
N GLY A 85 -0.60 10.23 -7.91
CA GLY A 85 -1.69 9.31 -8.22
C GLY A 85 -2.45 8.94 -6.94
N PHE A 86 -3.75 8.74 -7.04
CA PHE A 86 -4.58 8.33 -5.91
C PHE A 86 -5.53 7.20 -6.28
N LEU A 87 -5.55 6.16 -5.45
CA LEU A 87 -6.53 5.09 -5.47
C LEU A 87 -7.28 5.10 -4.14
N PRO A 88 -8.56 5.48 -4.10
CA PRO A 88 -9.39 5.37 -2.90
C PRO A 88 -9.77 3.92 -2.63
N GLU A 89 -10.15 3.59 -1.38
CA GLU A 89 -10.62 2.26 -0.96
C GLU A 89 -11.71 1.69 -1.87
N ASN A 90 -12.67 2.53 -2.23
CA ASN A 90 -13.77 2.19 -3.14
C ASN A 90 -13.73 3.13 -4.35
N PRO A 91 -13.00 2.77 -5.42
CA PRO A 91 -12.95 3.60 -6.61
C PRO A 91 -14.31 3.62 -7.30
N TYR A 92 -14.80 4.82 -7.59
CA TYR A 92 -16.07 5.02 -8.27
C TYR A 92 -15.85 5.26 -9.76
N PHE A 93 -16.28 4.30 -10.58
CA PHE A 93 -16.18 4.38 -12.03
C PHE A 93 -17.54 4.37 -12.71
N TYR A 94 -17.61 4.92 -13.90
CA TYR A 94 -18.77 4.78 -14.78
C TYR A 94 -18.87 3.35 -15.30
N LYS A 95 -19.81 2.58 -14.74
CA LYS A 95 -19.94 1.13 -15.00
C LYS A 95 -20.21 0.76 -16.47
N TYR A 96 -20.70 1.70 -17.25
CA TYR A 96 -20.97 1.52 -18.70
C TYR A 96 -19.73 1.71 -19.58
N LEU A 97 -18.65 2.35 -19.07
CA LEU A 97 -17.40 2.46 -19.78
C LEU A 97 -16.60 1.15 -19.72
N THR A 98 -15.80 0.91 -20.73
CA THR A 98 -14.80 -0.15 -20.76
C THR A 98 -13.53 0.28 -20.01
N GLY A 99 -12.60 -0.67 -19.76
CA GLY A 99 -11.31 -0.36 -19.13
C GLY A 99 -10.51 0.64 -19.94
N GLU A 100 -10.43 0.45 -21.26
CA GLU A 100 -9.73 1.36 -22.18
C GLU A 100 -10.38 2.75 -22.20
N GLU A 101 -11.71 2.82 -22.33
CA GLU A 101 -12.45 4.10 -22.34
C GLU A 101 -12.25 4.88 -21.03
N THR A 102 -12.21 4.18 -19.90
CA THR A 102 -11.96 4.77 -18.59
C THR A 102 -10.58 5.40 -18.54
N LEU A 103 -9.52 4.68 -18.92
CA LEU A 103 -8.17 5.23 -18.95
C LEU A 103 -8.04 6.37 -19.96
N ARG A 104 -8.72 6.27 -21.10
CA ARG A 104 -8.78 7.35 -22.11
C ARG A 104 -9.44 8.60 -21.54
N PHE A 105 -10.53 8.45 -20.79
CA PHE A 105 -11.22 9.55 -20.13
C PHE A 105 -10.28 10.27 -19.14
N PHE A 106 -9.67 9.54 -18.20
CA PHE A 106 -8.76 10.14 -17.22
C PHE A 106 -7.49 10.69 -17.85
N GLY A 107 -6.91 10.02 -18.85
CA GLY A 107 -5.74 10.54 -19.55
C GLY A 107 -6.01 11.87 -20.27
N LYS A 108 -7.21 12.03 -20.87
CA LYS A 108 -7.62 13.31 -21.45
C LYS A 108 -7.77 14.40 -20.39
N LEU A 109 -8.29 14.09 -19.20
CA LEU A 109 -8.36 15.05 -18.08
C LEU A 109 -6.97 15.48 -17.63
N CYS A 110 -5.97 14.60 -17.71
CA CYS A 110 -4.56 14.93 -17.44
C CYS A 110 -3.85 15.62 -18.64
N GLY A 111 -4.57 15.98 -19.68
CA GLY A 111 -4.01 16.68 -20.85
C GLY A 111 -3.37 15.77 -21.90
N LEU A 112 -3.34 14.44 -21.72
CA LEU A 112 -2.81 13.51 -22.70
C LEU A 112 -3.75 13.39 -23.91
N ARG A 113 -3.20 13.34 -25.13
CA ARG A 113 -3.98 13.24 -26.37
C ARG A 113 -3.22 12.40 -27.42
N GLY A 114 -3.95 11.96 -28.45
CA GLY A 114 -3.37 11.31 -29.62
C GLY A 114 -2.57 10.03 -29.34
N SER A 115 -1.50 9.82 -30.08
CA SER A 115 -0.65 8.63 -29.98
C SER A 115 0.00 8.43 -28.60
N PRO A 116 0.51 9.47 -27.91
CA PRO A 116 1.04 9.31 -26.54
C PRO A 116 0.01 8.77 -25.55
N LEU A 117 -1.25 9.20 -25.64
CA LEU A 117 -2.33 8.68 -24.79
C LEU A 117 -2.61 7.20 -25.10
N GLN A 118 -2.68 6.82 -26.37
CA GLN A 118 -2.93 5.42 -26.76
C GLN A 118 -1.81 4.51 -26.27
N LYS A 119 -0.56 4.91 -26.46
CA LYS A 119 0.61 4.17 -25.95
C LYS A 119 0.55 4.01 -24.43
N ARG A 120 0.27 5.09 -23.71
CA ARG A 120 0.17 5.06 -22.24
C ARG A 120 -0.95 4.15 -21.74
N ILE A 121 -2.10 4.13 -22.40
CA ILE A 121 -3.22 3.23 -22.07
C ILE A 121 -2.79 1.77 -22.24
N ALA A 122 -2.16 1.42 -23.37
CA ALA A 122 -1.71 0.07 -23.63
C ALA A 122 -0.67 -0.40 -22.60
N GLU A 123 0.31 0.44 -22.27
CA GLU A 123 1.32 0.18 -21.24
C GLU A 123 0.70 -0.07 -19.86
N LEU A 124 -0.32 0.73 -19.47
CA LEU A 124 -0.96 0.60 -18.18
C LEU A 124 -1.88 -0.62 -18.11
N LEU A 125 -2.61 -0.94 -19.16
CA LEU A 125 -3.44 -2.14 -19.24
C LEU A 125 -2.60 -3.41 -19.15
N ASP A 126 -1.44 -3.42 -19.81
CA ASP A 126 -0.47 -4.51 -19.71
C ASP A 126 0.10 -4.62 -18.29
N LEU A 127 0.57 -3.50 -17.73
CA LEU A 127 1.12 -3.44 -16.36
C LEU A 127 0.15 -4.03 -15.32
N VAL A 128 -1.14 -3.72 -15.41
CA VAL A 128 -2.13 -4.20 -14.45
C VAL A 128 -2.80 -5.52 -14.86
N GLY A 129 -2.33 -6.17 -15.94
CA GLY A 129 -2.83 -7.47 -16.42
C GLY A 129 -4.28 -7.45 -16.88
N LEU A 130 -4.72 -6.35 -17.48
CA LEU A 130 -6.11 -6.17 -17.96
C LEU A 130 -6.24 -6.02 -19.49
N THR A 131 -5.17 -6.28 -20.24
CA THR A 131 -5.19 -6.21 -21.71
C THR A 131 -6.32 -7.04 -22.33
N ASN A 132 -6.52 -8.28 -21.87
CA ASN A 132 -7.58 -9.17 -22.38
C ASN A 132 -9.00 -8.73 -21.96
N ALA A 133 -9.12 -7.87 -20.97
CA ALA A 133 -10.41 -7.38 -20.47
C ALA A 133 -10.68 -5.91 -20.86
N GLN A 134 -9.78 -5.25 -21.59
CA GLN A 134 -9.82 -3.82 -21.87
C GLN A 134 -11.13 -3.33 -22.52
N HIS A 135 -11.77 -4.15 -23.32
CA HIS A 135 -13.02 -3.83 -24.02
C HIS A 135 -14.29 -4.28 -23.26
N ARG A 136 -14.13 -4.92 -22.10
CA ARG A 136 -15.27 -5.27 -21.24
C ARG A 136 -15.69 -4.06 -20.41
N ARG A 137 -17.01 -3.90 -20.19
CA ARG A 137 -17.55 -2.83 -19.34
C ARG A 137 -17.14 -3.02 -17.87
N LEU A 138 -16.79 -1.92 -17.19
CA LEU A 138 -16.38 -1.98 -15.78
C LEU A 138 -17.45 -2.56 -14.84
N GLY A 139 -18.72 -2.45 -15.21
CA GLY A 139 -19.82 -3.11 -14.48
C GLY A 139 -19.72 -4.65 -14.40
N THR A 140 -18.88 -5.28 -15.25
CA THR A 140 -18.63 -6.73 -15.27
C THR A 140 -17.29 -7.11 -14.64
N TYR A 141 -16.53 -6.14 -14.12
CA TYR A 141 -15.24 -6.39 -13.49
C TYR A 141 -15.43 -6.92 -12.06
N SER A 142 -14.57 -7.86 -11.66
CA SER A 142 -14.45 -8.24 -10.25
C SER A 142 -13.89 -7.09 -9.42
N LYS A 143 -13.99 -7.16 -8.10
CA LYS A 143 -13.42 -6.13 -7.21
C LYS A 143 -11.90 -5.98 -7.42
N GLY A 144 -11.16 -7.07 -7.56
CA GLY A 144 -9.73 -7.05 -7.87
C GLY A 144 -9.43 -6.38 -9.22
N MET A 145 -10.24 -6.63 -10.26
CA MET A 145 -10.11 -5.94 -11.54
C MET A 145 -10.40 -4.44 -11.42
N LEU A 146 -11.40 -4.04 -10.62
CA LEU A 146 -11.70 -2.62 -10.35
C LEU A 146 -10.56 -1.93 -9.60
N GLN A 147 -9.92 -2.59 -8.66
CA GLN A 147 -8.74 -2.06 -7.97
C GLN A 147 -7.56 -1.92 -8.92
N ARG A 148 -7.32 -2.91 -9.79
CA ARG A 148 -6.23 -2.85 -10.77
C ARG A 148 -6.44 -1.76 -11.82
N ILE A 149 -7.64 -1.58 -12.36
CA ILE A 149 -7.92 -0.46 -13.28
C ILE A 149 -7.83 0.90 -12.56
N GLY A 150 -8.18 0.96 -11.26
CA GLY A 150 -8.00 2.14 -10.42
C GLY A 150 -6.52 2.48 -10.22
N LEU A 151 -5.67 1.46 -10.04
CA LEU A 151 -4.23 1.66 -9.98
C LEU A 151 -3.68 2.17 -11.32
N ALA A 152 -4.14 1.60 -12.45
CA ALA A 152 -3.78 2.11 -13.79
C ALA A 152 -4.21 3.57 -13.98
N GLN A 153 -5.41 3.93 -13.51
CA GLN A 153 -5.89 5.33 -13.52
C GLN A 153 -5.01 6.24 -12.65
N ALA A 154 -4.60 5.80 -11.46
CA ALA A 154 -3.71 6.56 -10.60
C ALA A 154 -2.33 6.79 -11.24
N LEU A 155 -1.90 5.89 -12.12
CA LEU A 155 -0.62 5.96 -12.84
C LEU A 155 -0.67 6.73 -14.16
N ILE A 156 -1.83 7.18 -14.62
CA ILE A 156 -2.02 7.72 -15.98
C ILE A 156 -1.13 8.93 -16.27
N ASN A 157 -0.93 9.81 -15.28
CA ASN A 157 -0.16 11.06 -15.39
C ASN A 157 1.31 10.92 -14.98
N ASP A 158 1.86 9.71 -15.02
CA ASP A 158 3.26 9.41 -14.67
C ASP A 158 3.66 10.03 -13.32
N PRO A 159 3.06 9.56 -12.20
CA PRO A 159 3.25 10.14 -10.88
C PRO A 159 4.62 9.78 -10.28
N ARG A 160 5.12 10.65 -9.39
CA ARG A 160 6.28 10.38 -8.53
C ARG A 160 5.86 9.80 -7.17
N LEU A 161 4.61 10.06 -6.76
CA LEU A 161 3.98 9.55 -5.53
C LEU A 161 2.64 8.91 -5.88
N VAL A 162 2.39 7.71 -5.38
CA VAL A 162 1.08 7.05 -5.45
C VAL A 162 0.56 6.83 -4.05
N VAL A 163 -0.65 7.33 -3.78
CA VAL A 163 -1.35 7.16 -2.50
C VAL A 163 -2.45 6.13 -2.69
N LEU A 164 -2.45 5.07 -1.88
CA LEU A 164 -3.38 3.94 -1.97
C LEU A 164 -4.14 3.78 -0.66
N ASP A 165 -5.44 3.96 -0.68
CA ASP A 165 -6.29 3.78 0.51
C ASP A 165 -6.87 2.37 0.49
N GLU A 166 -6.37 1.47 1.37
CA GLU A 166 -6.80 0.07 1.52
C GLU A 166 -6.83 -0.72 0.18
N PRO A 167 -5.73 -0.78 -0.60
CA PRO A 167 -5.76 -1.24 -2.00
C PRO A 167 -6.18 -2.71 -2.18
N THR A 168 -6.06 -3.53 -1.14
CA THR A 168 -6.38 -4.98 -1.18
C THR A 168 -7.64 -5.34 -0.40
N ALA A 169 -8.34 -4.35 0.21
CA ALA A 169 -9.50 -4.62 1.04
C ALA A 169 -10.66 -5.29 0.28
N GLY A 170 -11.06 -6.48 0.75
CA GLY A 170 -12.16 -7.26 0.17
C GLY A 170 -11.88 -7.80 -1.24
N VAL A 171 -10.63 -7.87 -1.64
CA VAL A 171 -10.16 -8.58 -2.83
C VAL A 171 -9.81 -10.01 -2.43
N ASP A 172 -10.03 -10.97 -3.32
CA ASP A 172 -9.66 -12.36 -3.13
C ASP A 172 -8.11 -12.53 -3.01
N PRO A 173 -7.61 -13.63 -2.46
CA PRO A 173 -6.17 -13.82 -2.25
C PRO A 173 -5.33 -13.67 -3.51
N ALA A 174 -5.80 -14.20 -4.66
CA ALA A 174 -5.08 -14.11 -5.93
C ALA A 174 -4.98 -12.65 -6.41
N GLY A 175 -6.10 -11.93 -6.43
CA GLY A 175 -6.13 -10.51 -6.79
C GLY A 175 -5.33 -9.64 -5.83
N SER A 176 -5.36 -9.94 -4.52
CA SER A 176 -4.56 -9.24 -3.52
C SER A 176 -3.06 -9.43 -3.77
N HIS A 177 -2.64 -10.64 -4.11
CA HIS A 177 -1.25 -10.94 -4.47
C HIS A 177 -0.80 -10.17 -5.72
N GLU A 178 -1.65 -10.12 -6.77
CA GLU A 178 -1.37 -9.34 -7.98
C GLU A 178 -1.19 -7.85 -7.66
N ILE A 179 -2.04 -7.26 -6.81
CA ILE A 179 -1.95 -5.85 -6.41
C ILE A 179 -0.66 -5.61 -5.61
N ARG A 180 -0.27 -6.51 -4.69
CA ARG A 180 0.99 -6.39 -3.94
C ARG A 180 2.21 -6.43 -4.88
N ASN A 181 2.24 -7.33 -5.85
CA ASN A 181 3.30 -7.38 -6.85
C ASN A 181 3.40 -6.08 -7.65
N LEU A 182 2.27 -5.50 -8.06
CA LEU A 182 2.24 -4.21 -8.74
C LEU A 182 2.84 -3.10 -7.86
N ILE A 183 2.54 -3.06 -6.56
CA ILE A 183 3.12 -2.07 -5.63
C ILE A 183 4.65 -2.22 -5.55
N VAL A 184 5.15 -3.46 -5.47
CA VAL A 184 6.59 -3.73 -5.47
C VAL A 184 7.23 -3.29 -6.79
N ASP A 185 6.56 -3.50 -7.93
CA ASP A 185 7.06 -3.06 -9.23
C ASP A 185 7.07 -1.54 -9.38
N LEU A 186 6.10 -0.82 -8.80
CA LEU A 186 6.12 0.65 -8.74
C LEU A 186 7.35 1.15 -7.98
N LYS A 187 7.66 0.56 -6.83
CA LYS A 187 8.89 0.88 -6.08
C LYS A 187 10.14 0.65 -6.91
N ARG A 188 10.25 -0.49 -7.61
CA ARG A 188 11.41 -0.79 -8.50
C ARG A 188 11.58 0.25 -9.60
N ARG A 189 10.52 0.91 -10.02
CA ARG A 189 10.53 2.02 -10.99
C ARG A 189 10.84 3.37 -10.34
N GLY A 190 11.16 3.42 -9.04
CA GLY A 190 11.48 4.64 -8.30
C GLY A 190 10.27 5.47 -7.88
N ILE A 191 9.05 4.92 -7.99
CA ILE A 191 7.82 5.60 -7.57
C ILE A 191 7.66 5.42 -6.06
N THR A 192 7.43 6.51 -5.34
CA THR A 192 7.09 6.48 -3.92
C THR A 192 5.66 5.97 -3.73
N VAL A 193 5.43 5.08 -2.80
CA VAL A 193 4.10 4.57 -2.49
C VAL A 193 3.78 4.83 -1.02
N LEU A 194 2.68 5.54 -0.75
CA LEU A 194 2.09 5.70 0.57
C LEU A 194 0.77 4.93 0.58
N LEU A 195 0.68 3.88 1.37
CA LEU A 195 -0.55 3.09 1.45
C LEU A 195 -1.13 3.05 2.87
N SER A 196 -2.45 2.95 2.98
CA SER A 196 -3.11 2.56 4.22
C SER A 196 -3.46 1.08 4.20
N SER A 197 -3.40 0.42 5.35
CA SER A 197 -3.93 -0.93 5.50
C SER A 197 -4.28 -1.26 6.96
N HIS A 198 -5.29 -2.13 7.12
CA HIS A 198 -5.55 -2.82 8.38
C HIS A 198 -5.07 -4.28 8.34
N LEU A 199 -4.58 -4.76 7.20
CA LEU A 199 -4.11 -6.13 6.95
C LEU A 199 -2.60 -6.22 7.15
N LEU A 200 -2.15 -6.37 8.41
CA LEU A 200 -0.75 -6.30 8.80
C LEU A 200 0.14 -7.28 8.06
N ALA A 201 -0.31 -8.53 7.88
CA ALA A 201 0.47 -9.56 7.18
C ALA A 201 0.77 -9.19 5.73
N GLN A 202 -0.20 -8.57 5.02
CA GLN A 202 0.00 -8.14 3.63
C GLN A 202 0.92 -6.92 3.54
N ALA A 203 0.79 -5.97 4.48
CA ALA A 203 1.67 -4.81 4.54
C ALA A 203 3.13 -5.23 4.82
N GLN A 204 3.32 -6.28 5.63
CA GLN A 204 4.64 -6.83 5.96
C GLN A 204 5.40 -7.35 4.73
N GLU A 205 4.70 -7.77 3.67
CA GLU A 205 5.33 -8.28 2.45
C GLU A 205 5.86 -7.17 1.52
N ILE A 206 5.35 -5.94 1.64
CA ILE A 206 5.59 -4.91 0.63
C ILE A 206 6.16 -3.60 1.17
N CYS A 207 5.98 -3.30 2.47
CA CYS A 207 6.40 -2.03 3.05
C CYS A 207 7.87 -2.06 3.50
N ASP A 208 8.59 -0.97 3.26
CA ASP A 208 9.93 -0.73 3.82
C ASP A 208 9.86 -0.15 5.22
N ARG A 209 8.96 0.81 5.40
CA ARG A 209 8.68 1.46 6.67
C ARG A 209 7.19 1.49 6.93
N VAL A 210 6.83 1.48 8.18
CA VAL A 210 5.44 1.54 8.59
C VAL A 210 5.25 2.50 9.75
N GLY A 211 4.07 3.14 9.77
CA GLY A 211 3.56 3.88 10.92
C GLY A 211 2.27 3.23 11.42
N ILE A 212 2.20 2.89 12.69
CA ILE A 212 1.02 2.29 13.30
C ILE A 212 0.18 3.37 13.94
N LEU A 213 -1.02 3.58 13.41
CA LEU A 213 -1.97 4.59 13.85
C LEU A 213 -3.07 3.95 14.71
N ALA A 214 -3.25 4.45 15.93
CA ALA A 214 -4.31 4.04 16.84
C ALA A 214 -4.99 5.26 17.46
N ASN A 215 -6.32 5.33 17.39
CA ASN A 215 -7.12 6.43 17.95
C ASN A 215 -6.66 7.84 17.55
N GLY A 216 -6.20 7.98 16.29
CA GLY A 216 -5.70 9.24 15.74
C GLY A 216 -4.28 9.62 16.16
N VAL A 217 -3.52 8.71 16.79
CA VAL A 217 -2.14 8.92 17.24
C VAL A 217 -1.21 7.91 16.58
N LEU A 218 -0.04 8.35 16.13
CA LEU A 218 1.03 7.47 15.66
C LEU A 218 1.73 6.85 16.88
N VAL A 219 1.49 5.56 17.11
CA VAL A 219 1.98 4.87 18.31
C VAL A 219 3.35 4.21 18.11
N ARG A 220 3.68 3.85 16.88
CA ARG A 220 4.99 3.27 16.49
C ARG A 220 5.29 3.67 15.04
N GLU A 221 6.56 3.91 14.76
CA GLU A 221 7.06 4.15 13.40
C GLU A 221 8.46 3.59 13.26
N GLY A 222 8.80 3.06 12.10
CA GLY A 222 10.15 2.59 11.83
C GLY A 222 10.25 1.68 10.62
N ARG A 223 11.46 1.20 10.35
CA ARG A 223 11.68 0.15 9.35
C ARG A 223 11.00 -1.12 9.81
N LEU A 224 10.27 -1.75 8.89
CA LEU A 224 9.50 -2.94 9.20
C LEU A 224 10.35 -4.03 9.86
N GLU A 225 11.52 -4.33 9.28
CA GLU A 225 12.46 -5.33 9.82
C GLU A 225 12.84 -5.08 11.27
N GLN A 226 13.05 -3.80 11.63
CA GLN A 226 13.42 -3.42 13.01
C GLN A 226 12.24 -3.51 13.98
N LEU A 227 11.02 -3.18 13.51
CA LEU A 227 9.82 -3.21 14.35
C LEU A 227 9.34 -4.62 14.68
N ILE A 228 9.60 -5.61 13.83
CA ILE A 228 9.20 -7.00 14.02
C ILE A 228 10.31 -7.87 14.60
N ALA A 229 11.57 -7.39 14.60
CA ALA A 229 12.69 -8.13 15.17
C ALA A 229 12.48 -8.35 16.67
N ILE A 230 12.73 -9.58 17.12
CA ILE A 230 12.80 -9.94 18.53
C ILE A 230 14.28 -9.92 18.90
N GLU A 231 14.70 -8.91 19.68
CA GLU A 231 16.11 -8.58 19.92
C GLU A 231 16.98 -9.75 20.36
N ASN A 232 16.52 -10.67 21.10
CA ASN A 232 17.34 -11.78 21.63
C ASN A 232 17.04 -13.13 20.98
N GLN A 233 16.46 -13.11 19.75
CA GLN A 233 16.13 -14.34 19.03
C GLN A 233 16.73 -14.35 17.63
N THR A 234 17.28 -15.48 17.24
CA THR A 234 17.76 -15.77 15.88
C THR A 234 17.02 -16.97 15.34
N GLU A 235 16.38 -16.83 14.19
CA GLU A 235 15.76 -17.93 13.47
C GLU A 235 16.71 -18.49 12.42
N LEU A 236 16.96 -19.79 12.47
CA LEU A 236 17.75 -20.54 11.48
C LEU A 236 16.81 -21.48 10.73
N VAL A 237 16.73 -21.30 9.41
CA VAL A 237 15.97 -22.18 8.52
C VAL A 237 16.96 -23.06 7.77
N LEU A 238 16.85 -24.37 7.96
CA LEU A 238 17.73 -25.36 7.32
C LEU A 238 16.92 -26.20 6.35
N GLU A 239 17.45 -26.37 5.16
CA GLU A 239 16.91 -27.30 4.19
C GLU A 239 17.65 -28.64 4.27
N ASN A 240 16.91 -29.75 4.20
CA ASN A 240 17.46 -31.10 4.25
C ASN A 240 18.29 -31.42 5.51
N ALA A 241 17.97 -30.79 6.65
CA ALA A 241 18.68 -31.06 7.91
C ALA A 241 18.38 -32.44 8.45
N SER A 242 19.45 -33.22 8.70
CA SER A 242 19.31 -34.53 9.38
C SER A 242 19.01 -34.34 10.87
N PRO A 243 18.34 -35.33 11.53
CA PRO A 243 18.10 -35.28 12.98
C PRO A 243 19.40 -35.17 13.80
N GLU A 244 20.50 -35.69 13.28
CA GLU A 244 21.82 -35.63 13.91
C GLU A 244 22.39 -34.20 13.86
N LEU A 245 22.22 -33.48 12.73
CA LEU A 245 22.63 -32.09 12.62
C LEU A 245 21.84 -31.19 13.59
N VAL A 246 20.55 -31.40 13.71
CA VAL A 246 19.70 -30.65 14.62
C VAL A 246 20.16 -30.82 16.08
N ARG A 247 20.47 -32.05 16.50
CA ARG A 247 21.01 -32.34 17.85
C ARG A 247 22.37 -31.69 18.08
N LYS A 248 23.26 -31.65 17.09
CA LYS A 248 24.56 -30.98 17.18
C LYS A 248 24.37 -29.44 17.37
N ILE A 249 23.43 -28.84 16.65
CA ILE A 249 23.10 -27.42 16.80
C ILE A 249 22.56 -27.11 18.20
N GLU A 250 21.67 -27.96 18.72
CA GLU A 250 21.14 -27.83 20.08
C GLU A 250 22.25 -27.87 21.14
N THR A 251 23.17 -28.88 21.02
CA THR A 251 24.33 -29.00 21.94
C THR A 251 25.26 -27.82 21.85
N LEU A 252 25.55 -27.29 20.67
CA LEU A 252 26.36 -26.08 20.47
C LEU A 252 25.71 -24.84 21.06
N ALA A 253 24.40 -24.69 20.87
CA ALA A 253 23.63 -23.57 21.43
C ALA A 253 23.73 -23.60 22.97
N GLN A 254 23.51 -24.76 23.62
CA GLN A 254 23.60 -24.90 25.05
C GLN A 254 25.02 -24.59 25.58
N ALA A 255 26.06 -25.06 24.87
CA ALA A 255 27.46 -24.80 25.23
C ALA A 255 27.81 -23.29 25.11
N SER A 256 27.08 -22.53 24.34
CA SER A 256 27.24 -21.07 24.13
C SER A 256 26.25 -20.25 24.95
N ASN A 257 25.64 -20.80 26.01
CA ASN A 257 24.60 -20.15 26.81
C ASN A 257 23.36 -19.68 26.02
N ALA A 258 23.13 -20.25 24.84
CA ALA A 258 21.92 -20.01 24.06
C ALA A 258 20.91 -21.14 24.31
N LYS A 259 19.62 -20.87 24.17
CA LYS A 259 18.55 -21.84 24.38
C LYS A 259 17.78 -22.04 23.08
N LEU A 260 17.63 -23.28 22.63
CA LEU A 260 16.71 -23.63 21.56
C LEU A 260 15.27 -23.43 22.06
N ILE A 261 14.56 -22.42 21.51
CA ILE A 261 13.20 -22.06 21.93
C ILE A 261 12.16 -22.90 21.18
N ALA A 262 12.40 -23.18 19.90
CA ALA A 262 11.49 -23.94 19.08
C ALA A 262 12.22 -24.72 17.98
N GLN A 263 11.73 -25.95 17.74
CA GLN A 263 12.07 -26.74 16.56
C GLN A 263 10.76 -27.11 15.85
N ARG A 264 10.60 -26.66 14.61
CA ARG A 264 9.40 -26.96 13.83
C ARG A 264 9.76 -27.13 12.35
N LYS A 265 8.94 -27.90 11.64
CA LYS A 265 9.02 -27.90 10.18
C LYS A 265 8.64 -26.53 9.65
N SER A 266 9.37 -26.03 8.66
CA SER A 266 8.99 -24.83 7.94
C SER A 266 7.59 -25.04 7.34
N THR A 267 6.73 -24.03 7.51
CA THR A 267 5.36 -24.05 6.99
C THR A 267 5.19 -22.92 5.98
N THR A 268 4.40 -23.18 4.96
CA THR A 268 3.94 -22.14 4.05
C THR A 268 2.59 -21.58 4.53
N THR A 269 2.19 -20.43 4.03
CA THR A 269 0.88 -19.85 4.34
C THR A 269 -0.22 -20.54 3.51
N LEU A 270 -1.47 -20.57 4.03
CA LEU A 270 -2.62 -21.05 3.26
C LEU A 270 -2.83 -20.25 1.97
N GLU A 271 -2.52 -18.94 1.99
CA GLU A 271 -2.54 -18.07 0.79
C GLU A 271 -1.59 -18.60 -0.28
N ARG A 272 -0.34 -18.94 0.09
CA ARG A 272 0.64 -19.47 -0.85
C ARG A 272 0.22 -20.83 -1.42
N LEU A 273 -0.31 -21.71 -0.57
CA LEU A 273 -0.87 -23.00 -1.02
C LEU A 273 -2.04 -22.81 -2.00
N PHE A 274 -2.93 -21.88 -1.71
CA PHE A 274 -4.05 -21.54 -2.59
C PHE A 274 -3.56 -21.01 -3.94
N LEU A 275 -2.59 -20.09 -3.95
CA LEU A 275 -2.00 -19.54 -5.18
C LEU A 275 -1.31 -20.64 -6.01
N ASP A 276 -0.56 -21.53 -5.39
CA ASP A 276 0.13 -22.63 -6.07
C ASP A 276 -0.89 -23.65 -6.67
N ALA A 277 -1.95 -23.99 -5.93
CA ALA A 277 -3.00 -24.87 -6.39
C ALA A 277 -3.79 -24.28 -7.60
N THR A 278 -4.10 -22.97 -7.54
CA THR A 278 -4.88 -22.31 -8.60
C THR A 278 -4.07 -21.93 -9.85
N ARG A 279 -2.74 -21.91 -9.76
CA ARG A 279 -1.85 -21.71 -10.94
C ARG A 279 -1.76 -22.96 -11.81
N ASN A 280 -1.83 -24.16 -11.20
CA ASN A 280 -1.74 -25.42 -11.93
C ASN A 280 -2.99 -25.78 -12.74
N ASP A 281 -4.15 -25.18 -12.44
CA ASP A 281 -5.40 -25.36 -13.20
C ASP A 281 -5.47 -24.55 -14.51
N LYS A 282 -4.46 -23.74 -14.82
CA LYS A 282 -4.40 -22.92 -16.05
C LYS A 282 -3.46 -23.49 -17.14
N ARG A 283 -3.11 -24.77 -17.05
CA ARG A 283 -2.36 -25.47 -18.12
C ARG A 283 -3.26 -26.43 -18.89
#